data_d78ab9ca902feb6edab129e5e335b665
#
_entry.id   d78ab9ca902feb6edab129e5e335b665
#
_cell.length_a   1.000
_cell.length_b   1.000
_cell.length_c   1.000
_cell.angle_alpha   90.00
_cell.angle_beta   90.00
_cell.angle_gamma   90.00
#
_symmetry.space_group_name_H-M   'P 1'
#
loop_
_entity.id
_entity.type
_entity.pdbx_description
1 polymer ?
#
loop_
_entity_poly.entity_id
_entity_poly.type
_entity_poly.pdbx_seq_one_letter_code
_entity_poly.pdbx_strand_id
1 'polypeptide(L)'
;MSPGDSAALDHARRIVERSGYQVEGSAGLVYERKRAHWGQPIGPKSRDIMPYYQLYYHIVWATKNREPLITPELEPELHNYLRGKGMEFGGVVHAVGGVEEHVHLAVSIPPRIAVATYIGQLKGASSHWVTHVSPVRVPFEWQEGYGALSFGKRALPRVVDYVLNQHQRHADRRLIPEMERMEGDN
;
A
#
# COMPACT_ATOMS: atom_id res chain seq x y z
N MET A 1 -2.69 15.73 -21.63
CA MET A 1 -3.48 14.91 -20.70
C MET A 1 -4.56 14.20 -21.50
N SER A 2 -4.56 12.88 -21.49
CA SER A 2 -5.55 12.03 -22.20
C SER A 2 -6.89 12.06 -21.44
N PRO A 3 -8.05 11.90 -22.14
CA PRO A 3 -9.37 11.83 -21.47
C PRO A 3 -9.49 10.72 -20.40
N GLY A 4 -8.65 9.68 -20.48
CA GLY A 4 -8.59 8.60 -19.50
C GLY A 4 -7.99 9.00 -18.15
N ASP A 5 -7.07 9.96 -18.15
CA ASP A 5 -6.38 10.40 -16.92
C ASP A 5 -7.31 11.20 -16.00
N SER A 6 -8.27 11.93 -16.57
CA SER A 6 -9.24 12.73 -15.82
C SER A 6 -10.23 11.86 -15.05
N ALA A 7 -10.73 10.78 -15.66
CA ALA A 7 -11.70 9.89 -15.03
C ALA A 7 -11.12 9.09 -13.86
N ALA A 8 -9.84 8.68 -13.96
CA ALA A 8 -9.14 7.98 -12.88
C ALA A 8 -8.88 8.91 -11.69
N LEU A 9 -8.52 10.16 -11.94
CA LEU A 9 -8.32 11.18 -10.91
C LEU A 9 -9.64 11.54 -10.20
N ASP A 10 -10.74 11.65 -10.92
CA ASP A 10 -12.06 11.89 -10.35
C ASP A 10 -12.61 10.71 -9.55
N HIS A 11 -12.26 9.49 -9.93
CA HIS A 11 -12.61 8.30 -9.17
C HIS A 11 -11.81 8.23 -7.85
N ALA A 12 -10.50 8.47 -7.89
CA ALA A 12 -9.64 8.55 -6.71
C ALA A 12 -10.09 9.66 -5.75
N ARG A 13 -10.49 10.82 -6.27
CA ARG A 13 -11.01 11.94 -5.50
C ARG A 13 -12.28 11.57 -4.73
N ARG A 14 -13.24 10.91 -5.37
CA ARG A 14 -14.49 10.44 -4.74
C ARG A 14 -14.27 9.41 -3.62
N ILE A 15 -13.25 8.56 -3.74
CA ILE A 15 -12.90 7.59 -2.70
C ILE A 15 -12.32 8.32 -1.48
N VAL A 16 -11.45 9.30 -1.70
CA VAL A 16 -10.83 10.10 -0.63
C VAL A 16 -11.87 10.95 0.11
N GLU A 17 -12.80 11.58 -0.61
CA GLU A 17 -13.87 12.38 -0.02
C GLU A 17 -14.85 11.55 0.81
N ARG A 18 -15.16 10.30 0.40
CA ARG A 18 -15.98 9.35 1.19
C ARG A 18 -15.30 8.91 2.50
N SER A 19 -13.98 8.95 2.58
CA SER A 19 -13.23 8.65 3.80
C SER A 19 -13.06 9.85 4.74
N GLY A 20 -13.71 10.99 4.46
CA GLY A 20 -13.73 12.18 5.33
C GLY A 20 -12.54 13.14 5.16
N TYR A 21 -11.81 13.05 4.05
CA TYR A 21 -10.73 13.95 3.70
C TYR A 21 -11.18 14.95 2.62
N GLN A 22 -10.72 16.22 2.70
CA GLN A 22 -10.90 17.21 1.64
C GLN A 22 -9.65 17.28 0.77
N VAL A 23 -9.85 17.41 -0.54
CA VAL A 23 -8.77 17.52 -1.53
C VAL A 23 -8.76 18.96 -2.04
N GLU A 24 -7.77 19.75 -1.67
CA GLU A 24 -7.55 21.08 -2.21
C GLU A 24 -6.23 21.15 -3.01
N GLY A 25 -6.34 21.66 -4.25
CA GLY A 25 -5.20 22.04 -5.09
C GLY A 25 -4.79 21.06 -6.18
N SER A 26 -4.37 21.61 -7.31
CA SER A 26 -3.98 20.92 -8.55
C SER A 26 -2.50 20.47 -8.62
N ALA A 27 -1.75 20.59 -7.54
CA ALA A 27 -0.30 20.32 -7.54
C ALA A 27 0.22 19.80 -6.19
N GLY A 28 -0.34 18.72 -5.68
CA GLY A 28 0.16 18.06 -4.47
C GLY A 28 -0.98 17.74 -3.49
N LEU A 29 -1.16 16.45 -3.22
CA LEU A 29 -2.17 16.00 -2.26
C LEU A 29 -1.74 16.39 -0.85
N VAL A 30 -2.36 17.43 -0.29
CA VAL A 30 -2.26 17.76 1.14
C VAL A 30 -3.44 17.11 1.85
N TYR A 31 -3.17 16.12 2.70
CA TYR A 31 -4.19 15.46 3.50
C TYR A 31 -4.34 16.19 4.84
N GLU A 32 -5.42 16.94 5.04
CA GLU A 32 -5.81 17.41 6.37
C GLU A 32 -6.81 16.47 7.04
N ARG A 33 -6.45 15.96 8.19
CA ARG A 33 -7.31 15.15 9.04
C ARG A 33 -8.21 16.05 9.88
N LYS A 34 -9.55 15.97 9.75
CA LYS A 34 -10.45 16.59 10.75
C LYS A 34 -10.16 16.00 12.13
N ARG A 35 -9.70 16.85 13.06
CA ARG A 35 -9.41 16.47 14.45
C ARG A 35 -10.69 16.04 15.16
N ALA A 36 -10.72 14.80 15.65
CA ALA A 36 -11.66 14.41 16.69
C ALA A 36 -11.32 15.17 17.99
N HIS A 37 -12.32 15.71 18.63
CA HIS A 37 -12.23 16.61 19.80
C HIS A 37 -11.87 15.82 21.06
N TRP A 38 -10.57 15.69 21.34
CA TRP A 38 -10.07 15.19 22.63
C TRP A 38 -9.09 16.21 23.20
N GLY A 39 -9.48 16.83 24.34
CA GLY A 39 -8.64 17.54 25.28
C GLY A 39 -7.74 18.65 24.72
N GLN A 40 -7.97 19.91 25.07
CA GLN A 40 -7.11 21.04 24.75
C GLN A 40 -5.69 20.82 25.30
N PRO A 41 -4.61 20.97 24.53
CA PRO A 41 -3.28 21.00 25.09
C PRO A 41 -3.06 22.35 25.80
N ILE A 42 -2.70 22.28 27.07
CA ILE A 42 -2.29 23.42 27.89
C ILE A 42 -0.82 23.71 27.54
N GLY A 43 -0.58 24.71 26.70
CA GLY A 43 0.77 25.19 26.37
C GLY A 43 0.77 26.11 25.14
N PRO A 44 1.78 26.98 24.94
CA PRO A 44 1.85 27.84 23.77
C PRO A 44 1.90 26.95 22.51
N LYS A 45 1.08 27.29 21.52
CA LYS A 45 1.05 26.60 20.21
C LYS A 45 2.46 26.61 19.61
N SER A 46 3.21 25.52 19.79
CA SER A 46 4.36 25.28 18.94
C SER A 46 3.83 25.23 17.51
N ARG A 47 4.40 26.02 16.61
CA ARG A 47 4.15 25.86 15.17
C ARG A 47 4.36 24.39 14.89
N ASP A 48 3.34 23.72 14.33
CA ASP A 48 3.46 22.31 13.91
C ASP A 48 4.59 22.25 12.87
N ILE A 49 5.80 22.01 13.34
CA ILE A 49 6.96 21.78 12.46
C ILE A 49 6.71 20.42 11.84
N MET A 50 6.18 20.41 10.63
CA MET A 50 6.04 19.19 9.85
C MET A 50 7.44 18.75 9.39
N PRO A 51 8.00 17.66 9.93
CA PRO A 51 9.32 17.22 9.51
C PRO A 51 9.27 16.80 8.04
N TYR A 52 10.24 17.29 7.25
CA TYR A 52 10.41 16.85 5.89
C TYR A 52 11.07 15.45 5.88
N TYR A 53 10.43 14.47 5.21
CA TYR A 53 11.00 13.15 4.99
C TYR A 53 10.58 12.60 3.61
N GLN A 54 11.44 11.74 3.05
CA GLN A 54 11.21 11.01 1.80
C GLN A 54 11.61 9.55 2.02
N LEU A 55 10.72 8.77 2.59
CA LEU A 55 10.91 7.36 2.92
C LEU A 55 10.00 6.54 2.04
N TYR A 56 10.60 5.86 1.06
CA TYR A 56 9.90 4.99 0.13
C TYR A 56 10.36 3.56 0.32
N TYR A 57 9.40 2.64 0.30
CA TYR A 57 9.66 1.22 0.47
C TYR A 57 8.96 0.44 -0.65
N HIS A 58 9.68 -0.53 -1.18
CA HIS A 58 9.11 -1.66 -1.88
C HIS A 58 9.03 -2.81 -0.89
N ILE A 59 7.85 -3.39 -0.76
CA ILE A 59 7.57 -4.47 0.18
C ILE A 59 6.97 -5.63 -0.60
N VAL A 60 7.37 -6.86 -0.30
CA VAL A 60 6.85 -8.08 -0.92
C VAL A 60 6.62 -9.14 0.16
N TRP A 61 5.52 -9.87 0.06
CA TRP A 61 5.24 -11.04 0.90
C TRP A 61 4.32 -12.01 0.18
N ALA A 62 4.45 -13.31 0.51
CA ALA A 62 3.72 -14.38 -0.14
C ALA A 62 2.54 -14.90 0.70
N THR A 63 1.66 -15.63 0.03
CA THR A 63 0.68 -16.53 0.64
C THR A 63 1.40 -17.66 1.35
N LYS A 64 0.71 -18.32 2.28
CA LYS A 64 1.24 -19.50 3.02
C LYS A 64 1.73 -20.57 2.04
N ASN A 65 2.96 -21.02 2.23
CA ASN A 65 3.61 -22.02 1.37
C ASN A 65 3.63 -21.64 -0.14
N ARG A 66 3.49 -20.35 -0.48
CA ARG A 66 3.35 -19.88 -1.86
C ARG A 66 2.19 -20.54 -2.61
N GLU A 67 1.13 -20.91 -1.91
CA GLU A 67 -0.08 -21.44 -2.55
C GLU A 67 -0.78 -20.35 -3.38
N PRO A 68 -1.30 -20.66 -4.58
CA PRO A 68 -1.93 -19.69 -5.47
C PRO A 68 -3.34 -19.31 -4.96
N LEU A 69 -3.41 -18.62 -3.81
CA LEU A 69 -4.66 -18.26 -3.14
C LEU A 69 -5.28 -16.96 -3.65
N ILE A 70 -4.51 -16.15 -4.38
CA ILE A 70 -4.99 -14.89 -4.94
C ILE A 70 -5.56 -15.16 -6.32
N THR A 71 -6.85 -15.53 -6.36
CA THR A 71 -7.54 -15.81 -7.62
C THR A 71 -7.80 -14.53 -8.41
N PRO A 72 -8.05 -14.60 -9.73
CA PRO A 72 -8.39 -13.41 -10.55
C PRO A 72 -9.57 -12.60 -10.02
N GLU A 73 -10.54 -13.23 -9.34
CA GLU A 73 -11.69 -12.58 -8.73
C GLU A 73 -11.33 -11.89 -7.41
N LEU A 74 -10.40 -12.47 -6.64
CA LEU A 74 -9.95 -11.92 -5.36
C LEU A 74 -8.94 -10.79 -5.53
N GLU A 75 -8.08 -10.87 -6.53
CA GLU A 75 -6.95 -9.96 -6.72
C GLU A 75 -7.33 -8.48 -6.68
N PRO A 76 -8.27 -7.98 -7.51
CA PRO A 76 -8.62 -6.56 -7.51
C PRO A 76 -9.20 -6.10 -6.17
N GLU A 77 -9.98 -6.93 -5.51
CA GLU A 77 -10.57 -6.65 -4.21
C GLU A 77 -9.51 -6.58 -3.11
N LEU A 78 -8.58 -7.55 -3.10
CA LEU A 78 -7.45 -7.60 -2.18
C LEU A 78 -6.52 -6.38 -2.38
N HIS A 79 -6.20 -6.02 -3.61
CA HIS A 79 -5.37 -4.85 -3.92
C HIS A 79 -6.04 -3.55 -3.44
N ASN A 80 -7.34 -3.39 -3.65
CA ASN A 80 -8.10 -2.25 -3.17
C ASN A 80 -8.13 -2.20 -1.63
N TYR A 81 -8.33 -3.35 -0.99
CA TYR A 81 -8.30 -3.46 0.47
C TYR A 81 -6.94 -3.08 1.06
N LEU A 82 -5.86 -3.63 0.51
CA LEU A 82 -4.49 -3.33 0.94
C LEU A 82 -4.16 -1.84 0.77
N ARG A 83 -4.58 -1.23 -0.33
CA ARG A 83 -4.43 0.21 -0.57
C ARG A 83 -5.17 1.03 0.50
N GLY A 84 -6.43 0.73 0.74
CA GLY A 84 -7.26 1.44 1.72
C GLY A 84 -6.71 1.29 3.14
N LYS A 85 -6.37 0.08 3.55
CA LYS A 85 -5.79 -0.20 4.87
C LYS A 85 -4.40 0.41 5.04
N GLY A 86 -3.58 0.37 4.00
CA GLY A 86 -2.27 1.01 4.04
C GLY A 86 -2.35 2.51 4.30
N MET A 87 -3.34 3.18 3.71
CA MET A 87 -3.60 4.60 3.98
C MET A 87 -4.18 4.83 5.37
N GLU A 88 -5.12 3.98 5.84
CA GLU A 88 -5.68 4.03 7.20
C GLU A 88 -4.59 3.89 8.27
N PHE A 89 -3.61 3.02 8.05
CA PHE A 89 -2.44 2.85 8.93
C PHE A 89 -1.40 3.96 8.79
N GLY A 90 -1.66 4.98 7.99
CA GLY A 90 -0.88 6.21 7.89
C GLY A 90 0.23 6.19 6.85
N GLY A 91 0.30 5.19 5.98
CA GLY A 91 1.17 5.18 4.80
C GLY A 91 0.55 5.93 3.62
N VAL A 92 1.37 6.22 2.60
CA VAL A 92 0.92 6.64 1.27
C VAL A 92 1.21 5.51 0.30
N VAL A 93 0.18 4.79 -0.12
CA VAL A 93 0.31 3.65 -1.02
C VAL A 93 0.35 4.14 -2.46
N HIS A 94 1.48 3.97 -3.13
CA HIS A 94 1.73 4.39 -4.52
C HIS A 94 1.26 3.33 -5.52
N ALA A 95 1.52 2.05 -5.23
CA ALA A 95 1.09 0.92 -6.06
C ALA A 95 0.91 -0.33 -5.22
N VAL A 96 -0.03 -1.19 -5.62
CA VAL A 96 -0.20 -2.57 -5.19
C VAL A 96 -0.31 -3.41 -6.44
N GLY A 97 0.38 -4.53 -6.49
CA GLY A 97 0.35 -5.52 -7.57
C GLY A 97 0.83 -6.87 -7.04
N GLY A 98 0.80 -7.88 -7.87
CA GLY A 98 1.24 -9.21 -7.48
C GLY A 98 0.90 -10.24 -8.54
N VAL A 99 0.94 -11.49 -8.12
CA VAL A 99 0.45 -12.66 -8.86
C VAL A 99 -0.29 -13.57 -7.88
N GLU A 100 -0.63 -14.77 -8.26
CA GLU A 100 -1.50 -15.68 -7.50
C GLU A 100 -0.95 -16.05 -6.12
N GLU A 101 0.35 -15.97 -5.90
CA GLU A 101 1.04 -16.44 -4.68
C GLU A 101 1.70 -15.34 -3.84
N HIS A 102 1.79 -14.09 -4.33
CA HIS A 102 2.42 -13.00 -3.58
C HIS A 102 1.95 -11.62 -4.03
N VAL A 103 2.20 -10.63 -3.18
CA VAL A 103 1.89 -9.22 -3.47
C VAL A 103 3.11 -8.34 -3.28
N HIS A 104 3.18 -7.29 -4.08
CA HIS A 104 4.13 -6.20 -4.00
C HIS A 104 3.42 -4.90 -3.63
N LEU A 105 4.08 -4.09 -2.82
CA LEU A 105 3.59 -2.79 -2.38
C LEU A 105 4.68 -1.73 -2.55
N ALA A 106 4.39 -0.67 -3.27
CA ALA A 106 5.20 0.56 -3.26
C ALA A 106 4.52 1.57 -2.31
N VAL A 107 5.19 1.96 -1.23
CA VAL A 107 4.58 2.75 -0.16
C VAL A 107 5.56 3.74 0.46
N SER A 108 5.05 4.89 0.89
CA SER A 108 5.76 5.79 1.81
C SER A 108 5.23 5.60 3.23
N ILE A 109 6.11 5.30 4.17
CA ILE A 109 5.77 5.10 5.58
C ILE A 109 6.39 6.24 6.38
N PRO A 110 5.62 6.98 7.20
CA PRO A 110 6.17 8.05 8.01
C PRO A 110 7.11 7.52 9.12
N PRO A 111 8.15 8.28 9.52
CA PRO A 111 9.20 7.78 10.44
C PRO A 111 8.68 7.36 11.83
N ARG A 112 7.49 7.83 12.22
CA ARG A 112 6.85 7.44 13.49
C ARG A 112 6.30 6.00 13.50
N ILE A 113 6.26 5.33 12.34
CA ILE A 113 5.71 3.97 12.19
C ILE A 113 6.84 3.03 11.84
N ALA A 114 7.05 2.00 12.65
CA ALA A 114 8.00 0.95 12.32
C ALA A 114 7.51 0.15 11.11
N VAL A 115 8.38 -0.09 10.13
CA VAL A 115 8.06 -0.81 8.89
C VAL A 115 7.48 -2.20 9.19
N ALA A 116 8.08 -2.94 10.12
CA ALA A 116 7.60 -4.26 10.52
C ALA A 116 6.17 -4.22 11.11
N THR A 117 5.86 -3.21 11.93
CA THR A 117 4.51 -3.01 12.49
C THR A 117 3.50 -2.72 11.38
N TYR A 118 3.85 -1.85 10.43
CA TYR A 118 2.98 -1.51 9.31
C TYR A 118 2.65 -2.75 8.45
N ILE A 119 3.67 -3.55 8.12
CA ILE A 119 3.50 -4.77 7.34
C ILE A 119 2.67 -5.80 8.11
N GLY A 120 2.98 -6.04 9.38
CA GLY A 120 2.24 -6.98 10.23
C GLY A 120 0.75 -6.63 10.33
N GLN A 121 0.43 -5.34 10.48
CA GLN A 121 -0.96 -4.86 10.48
C GLN A 121 -1.66 -5.09 9.14
N LEU A 122 -0.99 -4.82 8.01
CA LEU A 122 -1.55 -5.08 6.68
C LEU A 122 -1.82 -6.57 6.45
N LYS A 123 -0.85 -7.43 6.76
CA LYS A 123 -0.99 -8.89 6.62
C LYS A 123 -2.13 -9.41 7.48
N GLY A 124 -2.18 -9.06 8.75
CA GLY A 124 -3.24 -9.49 9.67
C GLY A 124 -4.63 -9.01 9.24
N ALA A 125 -4.76 -7.72 8.91
CA ALA A 125 -6.04 -7.16 8.50
C ALA A 125 -6.54 -7.76 7.18
N SER A 126 -5.66 -7.93 6.17
CA SER A 126 -6.06 -8.48 4.87
C SER A 126 -6.37 -9.97 4.93
N SER A 127 -5.61 -10.77 5.67
CA SER A 127 -5.93 -12.19 5.89
C SER A 127 -7.29 -12.36 6.55
N HIS A 128 -7.56 -11.62 7.63
CA HIS A 128 -8.86 -11.63 8.28
C HIS A 128 -9.98 -11.21 7.32
N TRP A 129 -9.77 -10.15 6.56
CA TRP A 129 -10.76 -9.64 5.63
C TRP A 129 -11.08 -10.67 4.52
N VAL A 130 -10.08 -11.29 3.90
CA VAL A 130 -10.29 -12.32 2.86
C VAL A 130 -11.10 -13.48 3.43
N THR A 131 -10.73 -13.97 4.61
CA THR A 131 -11.35 -15.16 5.21
C THR A 131 -12.80 -14.91 5.67
N HIS A 132 -13.10 -13.71 6.18
CA HIS A 132 -14.37 -13.48 6.89
C HIS A 132 -15.31 -12.47 6.25
N VAL A 133 -14.81 -11.52 5.46
CA VAL A 133 -15.55 -10.33 5.01
C VAL A 133 -15.66 -10.23 3.50
N SER A 134 -14.61 -10.59 2.76
CA SER A 134 -14.54 -10.50 1.30
C SER A 134 -15.74 -11.16 0.62
N PRO A 135 -16.20 -10.66 -0.54
CA PRO A 135 -17.16 -11.37 -1.38
C PRO A 135 -16.65 -12.75 -1.82
N VAL A 136 -15.35 -12.87 -2.03
CA VAL A 136 -14.66 -14.14 -2.35
C VAL A 136 -14.03 -14.66 -1.08
N ARG A 137 -14.81 -15.39 -0.27
CA ARG A 137 -14.34 -15.96 1.01
C ARG A 137 -13.62 -17.26 0.76
N VAL A 138 -12.33 -17.29 1.08
CA VAL A 138 -11.50 -18.51 1.04
C VAL A 138 -10.68 -18.56 2.32
N PRO A 139 -10.29 -19.76 2.83
CA PRO A 139 -9.26 -19.88 3.83
C PRO A 139 -7.99 -19.21 3.31
N PHE A 140 -7.52 -18.16 3.98
CA PHE A 140 -6.43 -17.33 3.48
C PHE A 140 -5.44 -17.01 4.60
N GLU A 141 -4.19 -17.33 4.36
CA GLU A 141 -3.09 -17.05 5.27
C GLU A 141 -1.88 -16.54 4.49
N TRP A 142 -1.22 -15.53 5.06
CA TRP A 142 0.08 -15.09 4.57
C TRP A 142 1.19 -15.92 5.21
N GLN A 143 2.26 -16.20 4.44
CA GLN A 143 3.50 -16.75 4.97
C GLN A 143 4.07 -15.80 6.03
N GLU A 144 4.84 -16.33 7.00
CA GLU A 144 5.69 -15.50 7.84
C GLU A 144 6.75 -14.77 6.99
N GLY A 145 7.38 -13.75 7.52
CA GLY A 145 8.37 -13.02 6.76
C GLY A 145 7.83 -12.10 5.67
N TYR A 146 8.75 -11.34 5.08
CA TYR A 146 8.54 -10.39 3.99
C TYR A 146 9.89 -9.90 3.47
N GLY A 147 9.91 -9.33 2.27
CA GLY A 147 11.01 -8.50 1.77
C GLY A 147 10.67 -7.02 1.91
N ALA A 148 11.64 -6.20 2.29
CA ALA A 148 11.48 -4.74 2.32
C ALA A 148 12.77 -4.04 1.86
N LEU A 149 12.65 -3.27 0.79
CA LEU A 149 13.73 -2.46 0.22
C LEU A 149 13.38 -0.99 0.33
N SER A 150 14.28 -0.16 0.81
CA SER A 150 14.13 1.30 0.74
C SER A 150 14.71 1.83 -0.57
N PHE A 151 14.11 2.91 -1.10
CA PHE A 151 14.62 3.56 -2.30
C PHE A 151 14.37 5.08 -2.28
N GLY A 152 15.11 5.82 -3.10
CA GLY A 152 14.97 7.26 -3.22
C GLY A 152 13.84 7.68 -4.16
N LYS A 153 13.34 8.92 -4.02
CA LYS A 153 12.25 9.49 -4.82
C LYS A 153 12.42 9.30 -6.34
N ARG A 154 13.63 9.38 -6.85
CA ARG A 154 13.92 9.23 -8.28
C ARG A 154 13.57 7.83 -8.82
N ALA A 155 13.62 6.81 -7.97
CA ALA A 155 13.30 5.44 -8.37
C ALA A 155 11.79 5.15 -8.28
N LEU A 156 10.98 6.01 -7.65
CA LEU A 156 9.55 5.77 -7.43
C LEU A 156 8.78 5.41 -8.72
N PRO A 157 8.91 6.12 -9.85
CA PRO A 157 8.18 5.73 -11.07
C PRO A 157 8.55 4.33 -11.56
N ARG A 158 9.84 3.95 -11.50
CA ARG A 158 10.31 2.62 -11.90
C ARG A 158 9.79 1.53 -10.96
N VAL A 159 9.76 1.79 -9.65
CA VAL A 159 9.26 0.82 -8.67
C VAL A 159 7.75 0.66 -8.82
N VAL A 160 7.01 1.74 -9.03
CA VAL A 160 5.56 1.69 -9.30
C VAL A 160 5.28 0.89 -10.58
N ASP A 161 6.01 1.14 -11.66
CA ASP A 161 5.90 0.35 -12.90
C ASP A 161 6.19 -1.14 -12.64
N TYR A 162 7.22 -1.45 -11.86
CA TYR A 162 7.53 -2.82 -11.50
C TYR A 162 6.38 -3.50 -10.76
N VAL A 163 5.81 -2.85 -9.77
CA VAL A 163 4.70 -3.37 -8.96
C VAL A 163 3.44 -3.57 -9.78
N LEU A 164 3.10 -2.63 -10.66
CA LEU A 164 1.86 -2.71 -11.45
C LEU A 164 1.90 -3.74 -12.58
N ASN A 165 3.09 -4.12 -13.04
CA ASN A 165 3.25 -5.02 -14.19
C ASN A 165 3.71 -6.43 -13.79
N GLN A 166 3.39 -6.90 -12.58
CA GLN A 166 3.86 -8.18 -12.06
C GLN A 166 3.46 -9.36 -12.94
N HIS A 167 2.21 -9.50 -13.35
CA HIS A 167 1.76 -10.58 -14.25
C HIS A 167 2.59 -10.65 -15.53
N GLN A 168 2.80 -9.50 -16.19
CA GLN A 168 3.60 -9.46 -17.43
C GLN A 168 5.06 -9.81 -17.17
N ARG A 169 5.63 -9.35 -16.05
CA ARG A 169 7.03 -9.63 -15.69
C ARG A 169 7.25 -11.10 -15.38
N HIS A 170 6.32 -11.75 -14.68
CA HIS A 170 6.35 -13.18 -14.45
C HIS A 170 6.23 -13.98 -15.74
N ALA A 171 5.28 -13.63 -16.62
CA ALA A 171 5.11 -14.26 -17.92
C ALA A 171 6.37 -14.14 -18.81
N ASP A 172 7.00 -12.97 -18.81
CA ASP A 172 8.20 -12.68 -19.59
C ASP A 172 9.52 -13.15 -18.93
N ARG A 173 9.47 -13.63 -17.68
CA ARG A 173 10.65 -13.95 -16.84
C ARG A 173 11.60 -12.75 -16.67
N ARG A 174 11.05 -11.54 -16.53
CA ARG A 174 11.81 -10.28 -16.38
C ARG A 174 11.77 -9.78 -14.93
N LEU A 175 11.96 -10.67 -13.99
CA LEU A 175 11.97 -10.35 -12.57
C LEU A 175 13.30 -9.68 -12.17
N ILE A 176 13.23 -8.83 -11.16
CA ILE A 176 14.39 -8.23 -10.52
C ILE A 176 14.62 -8.99 -9.20
N PRO A 177 15.65 -9.85 -9.10
CA PRO A 177 15.80 -10.78 -7.96
C PRO A 177 15.74 -10.09 -6.59
N GLU A 178 16.32 -8.90 -6.46
CA GLU A 178 16.32 -8.16 -5.20
C GLU A 178 14.92 -7.70 -4.79
N MET A 179 14.01 -7.52 -5.76
CA MET A 179 12.63 -7.09 -5.50
C MET A 179 11.69 -8.27 -5.23
N GLU A 180 12.11 -9.48 -5.55
CA GLU A 180 11.35 -10.72 -5.27
C GLU A 180 11.80 -11.39 -3.96
N ARG A 181 12.93 -10.96 -3.40
CA ARG A 181 13.53 -11.62 -2.24
C ARG A 181 12.68 -11.42 -0.98
N MET A 182 12.35 -12.51 -0.32
CA MET A 182 11.65 -12.60 0.96
C MET A 182 12.51 -13.36 1.98
N GLU A 183 12.17 -13.29 3.26
CA GLU A 183 12.82 -14.08 4.30
C GLU A 183 12.60 -15.58 4.04
N GLY A 184 13.67 -16.38 4.07
CA GLY A 184 13.65 -17.83 3.79
C GLY A 184 14.09 -18.22 2.38
N ASP A 185 14.30 -17.27 1.48
CA ASP A 185 14.84 -17.51 0.13
C ASP A 185 16.39 -17.52 0.17
N ASN A 186 17.00 -18.48 0.85
CA ASN A 186 18.45 -18.73 0.85
C ASN A 186 18.81 -19.91 -0.04
#